data_f55f0667a70db75b91b24920411e2df0
#
_entry.id   f55f0667a70db75b91b24920411e2df0
#
_cell.length_a   1.000
_cell.length_b   1.000
_cell.length_c   1.000
_cell.angle_alpha   90.00
_cell.angle_beta   90.00
_cell.angle_gamma   90.00
#
_symmetry.space_group_name_H-M   'P 1'
#
loop_
_entity.id
_entity.type
_entity.pdbx_description
1 polymer ?
#
loop_
_entity_poly.entity_id
_entity_poly.type
_entity_poly.pdbx_seq_one_letter_code
_entity_poly.pdbx_strand_id
1 'polypeptide(L)'
;MTNRMNWITVLVLVTSLAGIGGLFAYPLDGYEETGIRRVEGARLANEGKAVGGTQPPGAELSTEQVDLRLLDRQDMTLPAPDPEFTAQIETILGDRVDRYNFAILDLSNPDAPRFAELRGDQAQNVGSVGKLLVALGYFQALADTWPDDLERRKAVLRDTLM
;
A
#
# COMPACT_ATOMS: atom_id res chain seq x y z
N MET A 1 30.27 -15.10 -28.76
CA MET A 1 29.04 -14.38 -29.09
C MET A 1 28.54 -13.72 -27.81
N THR A 2 28.91 -12.47 -27.62
CA THR A 2 28.60 -11.71 -26.42
C THR A 2 27.19 -11.12 -26.52
N ASN A 3 26.28 -11.60 -25.66
CA ASN A 3 24.91 -11.13 -25.58
C ASN A 3 24.90 -9.72 -24.98
N ARG A 4 24.80 -8.70 -25.81
CA ARG A 4 24.59 -7.32 -25.36
C ARG A 4 23.13 -7.18 -24.91
N MET A 5 22.90 -7.42 -23.63
CA MET A 5 21.64 -7.10 -22.98
C MET A 5 21.38 -5.60 -23.13
N ASN A 6 20.27 -5.26 -23.75
CA ASN A 6 19.91 -3.91 -24.16
C ASN A 6 19.63 -3.03 -22.91
N TRP A 7 20.64 -2.32 -22.44
CA TRP A 7 20.58 -1.39 -21.32
C TRP A 7 19.55 -0.25 -21.51
N ILE A 8 19.09 -0.05 -22.75
CA ILE A 8 18.11 0.99 -23.11
C ILE A 8 16.73 0.67 -22.51
N THR A 9 16.34 -0.60 -22.43
CA THR A 9 15.02 -1.00 -21.91
C THR A 9 14.93 -0.83 -20.38
N VAL A 10 16.06 -1.05 -19.68
CA VAL A 10 16.12 -0.87 -18.21
C VAL A 10 16.16 0.62 -17.84
N LEU A 11 16.79 1.46 -18.67
CA LEU A 11 16.87 2.91 -18.41
C LEU A 11 15.53 3.62 -18.59
N VAL A 12 14.68 3.18 -19.52
CA VAL A 12 13.35 3.75 -19.74
C VAL A 12 12.39 3.43 -18.59
N LEU A 13 12.55 2.26 -17.94
CA LEU A 13 11.71 1.90 -16.79
C LEU A 13 12.08 2.68 -15.51
N VAL A 14 13.34 3.08 -15.36
CA VAL A 14 13.81 3.83 -14.18
C VAL A 14 13.54 5.33 -14.30
N THR A 15 13.57 5.88 -15.52
CA THR A 15 13.29 7.32 -15.73
C THR A 15 11.81 7.66 -15.67
N SER A 16 10.89 6.71 -15.90
CA SER A 16 9.46 6.95 -15.71
C SER A 16 9.02 7.02 -14.24
N LEU A 17 9.85 6.56 -13.30
CA LEU A 17 9.58 6.66 -11.85
C LEU A 17 10.06 7.97 -11.21
N ALA A 18 10.89 8.76 -11.87
CA ALA A 18 11.49 9.97 -11.30
C ALA A 18 10.67 11.26 -11.55
N GLY A 19 9.56 11.17 -12.29
CA GLY A 19 8.76 12.33 -12.68
C GLY A 19 7.36 12.41 -12.05
N ILE A 20 7.03 11.55 -11.08
CA ILE A 20 5.67 11.49 -10.54
C ILE A 20 5.61 12.25 -9.22
N GLY A 21 5.41 13.56 -9.33
CA GLY A 21 4.98 14.37 -8.20
C GLY A 21 3.68 13.79 -7.65
N GLY A 22 3.71 13.34 -6.37
CA GLY A 22 2.56 13.05 -5.54
C GLY A 22 1.44 12.22 -6.18
N LEU A 23 1.68 10.95 -6.47
CA LEU A 23 0.59 10.02 -6.77
C LEU A 23 -0.23 9.80 -5.51
N PHE A 24 -1.37 10.46 -5.46
CA PHE A 24 -2.38 10.20 -4.44
C PHE A 24 -3.20 8.98 -4.88
N ALA A 25 -2.90 7.81 -4.32
CA ALA A 25 -3.67 6.59 -4.55
C ALA A 25 -4.93 6.60 -3.67
N TYR A 26 -5.91 7.41 -4.03
CA TYR A 26 -7.22 7.42 -3.39
C TYR A 26 -8.23 6.74 -4.30
N PRO A 27 -9.25 6.02 -3.76
CA PRO A 27 -10.37 5.52 -4.55
C PRO A 27 -11.07 6.65 -5.32
N LEU A 28 -11.68 6.32 -6.46
CA LEU A 28 -12.38 7.29 -7.31
C LEU A 28 -13.52 8.01 -6.58
N ASP A 29 -14.21 7.30 -5.72
CA ASP A 29 -15.33 7.77 -4.88
C ASP A 29 -14.88 8.30 -3.51
N GLY A 30 -13.58 8.43 -3.29
CA GLY A 30 -13.03 8.82 -1.99
C GLY A 30 -13.56 10.15 -1.48
N TYR A 31 -13.87 11.11 -2.35
CA TYR A 31 -14.46 12.38 -1.95
C TYR A 31 -15.93 12.24 -1.55
N GLU A 32 -16.70 11.49 -2.31
CA GLU A 32 -18.10 11.21 -2.03
C GLU A 32 -18.27 10.49 -0.69
N GLU A 33 -17.41 9.51 -0.43
CA GLU A 33 -17.44 8.72 0.79
C GLU A 33 -16.96 9.47 2.04
N THR A 34 -15.99 10.37 1.89
CA THR A 34 -15.32 11.01 3.03
C THR A 34 -15.62 12.50 3.20
N GLY A 35 -16.02 13.20 2.13
CA GLY A 35 -16.14 14.66 2.08
C GLY A 35 -14.79 15.40 2.10
N ILE A 36 -13.68 14.68 1.99
CA ILE A 36 -12.32 15.26 2.04
C ILE A 36 -11.94 15.77 0.65
N ARG A 37 -12.04 17.09 0.41
CA ARG A 37 -11.72 17.73 -0.89
C ARG A 37 -10.36 17.33 -1.48
N ARG A 38 -9.39 17.01 -0.63
CA ARG A 38 -8.05 16.64 -1.09
C ARG A 38 -8.04 15.36 -1.92
N VAL A 39 -8.94 14.41 -1.63
CA VAL A 39 -9.00 13.14 -2.35
C VAL A 39 -9.75 13.24 -3.69
N GLU A 40 -10.48 14.33 -3.94
CA GLU A 40 -11.11 14.60 -5.23
C GLU A 40 -10.09 14.75 -6.36
N GLY A 41 -8.86 15.13 -6.03
CA GLY A 41 -7.80 15.34 -7.01
C GLY A 41 -7.49 14.12 -7.87
N ALA A 42 -7.60 12.89 -7.33
CA ALA A 42 -7.37 11.65 -8.07
C ALA A 42 -8.44 11.48 -9.18
N ARG A 43 -9.71 11.67 -8.86
CA ARG A 43 -10.82 11.59 -9.82
C ARG A 43 -10.69 12.65 -10.90
N LEU A 44 -10.41 13.91 -10.53
CA LEU A 44 -10.23 14.99 -11.49
C LEU A 44 -9.03 14.76 -12.42
N ALA A 45 -7.95 14.15 -11.93
CA ALA A 45 -6.80 13.80 -12.76
C ALA A 45 -7.15 12.70 -13.77
N ASN A 46 -7.87 11.65 -13.35
CA ASN A 46 -8.34 10.59 -14.26
C ASN A 46 -9.30 11.13 -15.34
N GLU A 47 -10.10 12.13 -15.01
CA GLU A 47 -11.01 12.80 -15.95
C GLU A 47 -10.29 13.84 -16.85
N GLY A 48 -8.99 14.02 -16.68
CA GLY A 48 -8.22 15.04 -17.41
C GLY A 48 -8.52 16.48 -17.00
N LYS A 49 -9.18 16.70 -15.87
CA LYS A 49 -9.59 18.02 -15.35
C LYS A 49 -8.57 18.64 -14.40
N ALA A 50 -7.56 17.87 -13.98
CA ALA A 50 -6.47 18.32 -13.12
C ALA A 50 -5.13 17.77 -13.60
N VAL A 51 -4.04 18.45 -13.21
CA VAL A 51 -2.68 17.96 -13.46
C VAL A 51 -2.40 16.79 -12.55
N GLY A 52 -1.96 15.65 -13.09
CA GLY A 52 -1.63 14.47 -12.28
C GLY A 52 -1.41 13.20 -13.10
N GLY A 53 -1.72 13.23 -14.39
CA GLY A 53 -1.52 12.10 -15.30
C GLY A 53 -2.35 10.86 -14.91
N THR A 54 -1.98 9.71 -15.48
CA THR A 54 -2.61 8.42 -15.19
C THR A 54 -2.33 8.02 -13.74
N GLN A 55 -3.38 7.70 -13.01
CA GLN A 55 -3.29 7.21 -11.64
C GLN A 55 -2.90 5.71 -11.59
N PRO A 56 -2.34 5.20 -10.50
CA PRO A 56 -2.11 3.77 -10.36
C PRO A 56 -3.45 3.01 -10.33
N PRO A 57 -3.48 1.74 -10.76
CA PRO A 57 -4.73 0.97 -10.89
C PRO A 57 -5.64 0.99 -9.66
N GLY A 58 -5.06 1.00 -8.44
CA GLY A 58 -5.84 1.07 -7.20
C GLY A 58 -6.58 2.40 -6.99
N ALA A 59 -6.12 3.49 -7.63
CA ALA A 59 -6.78 4.80 -7.60
C ALA A 59 -7.79 4.99 -8.74
N GLU A 60 -7.94 3.99 -9.60
CA GLU A 60 -8.91 3.96 -10.71
C GLU A 60 -10.16 3.14 -10.37
N LEU A 61 -10.22 2.61 -9.14
CA LEU A 61 -11.34 1.82 -8.63
C LEU A 61 -12.15 2.62 -7.61
N SER A 62 -13.46 2.36 -7.55
CA SER A 62 -14.29 2.80 -6.43
C SER A 62 -13.97 1.98 -5.17
N THR A 63 -14.38 2.47 -4.01
CA THR A 63 -14.22 1.75 -2.72
C THR A 63 -14.86 0.36 -2.79
N GLU A 64 -16.02 0.22 -3.42
CA GLU A 64 -16.72 -1.05 -3.59
C GLU A 64 -15.97 -2.04 -4.51
N GLN A 65 -15.18 -1.53 -5.46
CA GLN A 65 -14.42 -2.34 -6.40
C GLN A 65 -13.05 -2.79 -5.86
N VAL A 66 -12.62 -2.22 -4.74
CA VAL A 66 -11.33 -2.59 -4.13
C VAL A 66 -11.42 -3.99 -3.53
N ASP A 67 -10.56 -4.90 -4.01
CA ASP A 67 -10.42 -6.24 -3.45
C ASP A 67 -9.59 -6.22 -2.17
N LEU A 68 -10.25 -6.26 -1.03
CA LEU A 68 -9.61 -6.35 0.29
C LEU A 68 -9.42 -7.83 0.66
N ARG A 69 -8.44 -8.46 0.04
CA ARG A 69 -8.19 -9.92 0.07
C ARG A 69 -8.11 -10.57 1.44
N LEU A 70 -7.87 -9.81 2.48
CA LEU A 70 -7.82 -10.33 3.85
C LEU A 70 -9.08 -10.03 4.67
N LEU A 71 -10.05 -9.31 4.10
CA LEU A 71 -11.28 -8.95 4.82
C LEU A 71 -12.05 -10.18 5.31
N ASP A 72 -12.12 -11.21 4.45
CA ASP A 72 -12.84 -12.47 4.72
C ASP A 72 -11.94 -13.56 5.33
N ARG A 73 -10.70 -13.22 5.68
CA ARG A 73 -9.66 -14.14 6.14
C ARG A 73 -9.14 -13.75 7.52
N GLN A 74 -10.04 -13.48 8.45
CA GLN A 74 -9.67 -13.08 9.82
C GLN A 74 -8.95 -14.18 10.62
N ASP A 75 -9.07 -15.42 10.16
CA ASP A 75 -8.41 -16.61 10.72
C ASP A 75 -7.04 -16.90 10.07
N MET A 76 -6.61 -16.08 9.12
CA MET A 76 -5.33 -16.30 8.44
C MET A 76 -4.16 -16.22 9.41
N THR A 77 -3.40 -17.28 9.47
CA THR A 77 -2.12 -17.31 10.18
C THR A 77 -0.99 -16.97 9.22
N LEU A 78 -0.08 -16.09 9.65
CA LEU A 78 1.10 -15.77 8.86
C LEU A 78 1.91 -17.07 8.62
N PRO A 79 2.18 -17.47 7.37
CA PRO A 79 2.97 -18.65 7.10
C PRO A 79 4.42 -18.49 7.55
N ALA A 80 5.11 -19.59 7.74
CA ALA A 80 6.55 -19.54 7.98
C ALA A 80 7.28 -18.89 6.78
N PRO A 81 8.42 -18.20 7.01
CA PRO A 81 9.19 -17.63 5.91
C PRO A 81 9.59 -18.69 4.88
N ASP A 82 9.32 -18.38 3.61
CA ASP A 82 9.69 -19.18 2.44
C ASP A 82 11.12 -18.81 2.02
N PRO A 83 12.10 -19.71 2.16
CA PRO A 83 13.49 -19.40 1.84
C PRO A 83 13.73 -19.06 0.36
N GLU A 84 12.97 -19.71 -0.54
CA GLU A 84 13.10 -19.46 -1.98
C GLU A 84 12.56 -18.06 -2.32
N PHE A 85 11.41 -17.69 -1.78
CA PHE A 85 10.83 -16.38 -1.98
C PHE A 85 11.72 -15.28 -1.36
N THR A 86 12.27 -15.52 -0.17
CA THR A 86 13.25 -14.61 0.46
C THR A 86 14.47 -14.41 -0.43
N ALA A 87 15.07 -15.49 -0.96
CA ALA A 87 16.21 -15.41 -1.86
C ALA A 87 15.89 -14.68 -3.18
N GLN A 88 14.69 -14.80 -3.71
CA GLN A 88 14.24 -14.03 -4.87
C GLN A 88 14.25 -12.53 -4.58
N ILE A 89 13.74 -12.10 -3.43
CA ILE A 89 13.74 -10.69 -3.01
C ILE A 89 15.17 -10.20 -2.78
N GLU A 90 16.03 -10.96 -2.12
CA GLU A 90 17.45 -10.63 -1.93
C GLU A 90 18.17 -10.44 -3.28
N THR A 91 17.87 -11.30 -4.25
CA THR A 91 18.43 -11.19 -5.62
C THR A 91 18.01 -9.89 -6.29
N ILE A 92 16.74 -9.47 -6.12
CA ILE A 92 16.23 -8.19 -6.63
C ILE A 92 16.94 -7.01 -5.98
N LEU A 93 17.20 -7.07 -4.67
CA LEU A 93 17.90 -6.02 -3.93
C LEU A 93 19.40 -5.96 -4.29
N GLY A 94 20.02 -7.10 -4.62
CA GLY A 94 21.42 -7.21 -4.99
C GLY A 94 22.35 -6.60 -3.92
N ASP A 95 23.33 -5.79 -4.33
CA ASP A 95 24.32 -5.16 -3.44
C ASP A 95 23.71 -4.21 -2.37
N ARG A 96 22.41 -3.95 -2.45
CA ARG A 96 21.71 -3.10 -1.49
C ARG A 96 21.03 -3.88 -0.38
N VAL A 97 21.06 -5.22 -0.39
CA VAL A 97 20.36 -6.08 0.57
C VAL A 97 20.67 -5.72 2.03
N ASP A 98 21.90 -5.29 2.32
CA ASP A 98 22.30 -4.91 3.67
C ASP A 98 21.66 -3.62 4.20
N ARG A 99 21.01 -2.85 3.32
CA ARG A 99 20.35 -1.58 3.66
C ARG A 99 18.85 -1.74 3.94
N TYR A 100 18.31 -2.96 3.77
CA TYR A 100 16.88 -3.21 3.89
C TYR A 100 16.59 -4.28 4.94
N ASN A 101 15.53 -4.03 5.70
CA ASN A 101 14.82 -5.07 6.42
C ASN A 101 13.45 -5.15 5.76
N PHE A 102 12.94 -6.36 5.54
CA PHE A 102 11.64 -6.52 4.91
C PHE A 102 10.86 -7.70 5.49
N ALA A 103 9.55 -7.57 5.39
CA ALA A 103 8.57 -8.62 5.58
C ALA A 103 7.52 -8.46 4.47
N ILE A 104 7.38 -9.45 3.60
CA ILE A 104 6.53 -9.40 2.41
C ILE A 104 5.61 -10.60 2.42
N LEU A 105 4.30 -10.33 2.41
CA LEU A 105 3.26 -11.35 2.25
C LEU A 105 2.72 -11.28 0.83
N ASP A 106 2.95 -12.33 0.04
CA ASP A 106 2.39 -12.49 -1.30
C ASP A 106 1.01 -13.13 -1.22
N LEU A 107 0.00 -12.37 -1.60
CA LEU A 107 -1.41 -12.76 -1.65
C LEU A 107 -1.90 -13.02 -3.09
N SER A 108 -1.01 -13.22 -4.06
CA SER A 108 -1.39 -13.55 -5.43
C SER A 108 -2.23 -14.82 -5.49
N ASN A 109 -1.94 -15.79 -4.61
CA ASN A 109 -2.81 -16.91 -4.32
C ASN A 109 -3.22 -16.87 -2.83
N PRO A 110 -4.42 -16.35 -2.50
CA PRO A 110 -4.86 -16.23 -1.11
C PRO A 110 -5.02 -17.56 -0.37
N ASP A 111 -5.18 -18.67 -1.09
CA ASP A 111 -5.31 -20.01 -0.50
C ASP A 111 -3.94 -20.64 -0.18
N ALA A 112 -2.87 -20.11 -0.75
CA ALA A 112 -1.50 -20.52 -0.50
C ALA A 112 -0.57 -19.28 -0.44
N PRO A 113 -0.72 -18.40 0.55
CA PRO A 113 0.08 -17.20 0.66
C PRO A 113 1.55 -17.57 0.93
N ARG A 114 2.47 -16.78 0.37
CA ARG A 114 3.90 -16.92 0.60
C ARG A 114 4.41 -15.77 1.44
N PHE A 115 5.35 -16.02 2.33
CA PHE A 115 5.94 -15.01 3.18
C PHE A 115 7.46 -14.98 3.03
N ALA A 116 8.02 -13.81 2.77
CA ALA A 116 9.45 -13.57 2.75
C ALA A 116 9.83 -12.62 3.87
N GLU A 117 10.92 -12.92 4.57
CA GLU A 117 11.40 -12.11 5.68
C GLU A 117 12.92 -12.04 5.68
N LEU A 118 13.43 -10.83 5.90
CA LEU A 118 14.85 -10.58 6.17
C LEU A 118 14.98 -9.56 7.27
N ARG A 119 15.54 -9.97 8.42
CA ARG A 119 15.76 -9.10 9.60
C ARG A 119 14.49 -8.37 10.03
N GLY A 120 13.32 -9.01 9.91
CA GLY A 120 12.02 -8.43 10.27
C GLY A 120 11.85 -8.16 11.76
N ASP A 121 12.64 -8.84 12.60
CA ASP A 121 12.71 -8.67 14.05
C ASP A 121 13.57 -7.47 14.49
N GLN A 122 14.33 -6.86 13.60
CA GLN A 122 15.19 -5.73 13.92
C GLN A 122 14.42 -4.42 13.93
N ALA A 123 14.45 -3.72 15.06
CA ALA A 123 13.85 -2.42 15.20
C ALA A 123 14.61 -1.38 14.34
N GLN A 124 13.88 -0.68 13.48
CA GLN A 124 14.40 0.41 12.67
C GLN A 124 13.54 1.66 12.79
N ASN A 125 14.15 2.82 12.49
CA ASN A 125 13.37 4.05 12.38
C ASN A 125 12.57 4.03 11.07
N VAL A 126 11.27 3.80 11.19
CA VAL A 126 10.35 3.72 10.04
C VAL A 126 9.85 5.09 9.56
N GLY A 127 10.25 6.17 10.22
CA GLY A 127 9.81 7.52 9.87
C GLY A 127 8.29 7.63 9.83
N SER A 128 7.75 8.28 8.79
CA SER A 128 6.30 8.50 8.62
C SER A 128 5.46 7.23 8.39
N VAL A 129 6.08 6.09 8.08
CA VAL A 129 5.36 4.81 7.99
C VAL A 129 4.75 4.43 9.35
N GLY A 130 5.37 4.83 10.46
CA GLY A 130 4.82 4.64 11.80
C GLY A 130 3.44 5.28 12.01
N LYS A 131 3.07 6.30 11.21
CA LYS A 131 1.73 6.91 11.27
C LYS A 131 0.61 5.94 10.88
N LEU A 132 0.90 4.94 10.05
CA LEU A 132 -0.06 3.89 9.71
C LEU A 132 -0.42 3.06 10.94
N LEU A 133 0.57 2.74 11.80
CA LEU A 133 0.33 2.00 13.05
C LEU A 133 -0.47 2.85 14.04
N VAL A 134 -0.19 4.16 14.11
CA VAL A 134 -0.97 5.09 14.95
C VAL A 134 -2.41 5.14 14.47
N ALA A 135 -2.64 5.26 13.16
CA ALA A 135 -3.98 5.25 12.58
C ALA A 135 -4.71 3.93 12.87
N LEU A 136 -4.05 2.80 12.66
CA LEU A 136 -4.60 1.47 12.98
C LEU A 136 -5.00 1.37 14.45
N GLY A 137 -4.13 1.76 15.37
CA GLY A 137 -4.41 1.77 16.81
C GLY A 137 -5.58 2.68 17.17
N TYR A 138 -5.71 3.82 16.50
CA TYR A 138 -6.83 4.73 16.68
C TYR A 138 -8.16 4.12 16.22
N PHE A 139 -8.18 3.52 15.02
CA PHE A 139 -9.37 2.82 14.53
C PHE A 139 -9.75 1.63 15.41
N GLN A 140 -8.76 0.88 15.92
CA GLN A 140 -9.03 -0.20 16.87
C GLN A 140 -9.66 0.34 18.15
N ALA A 141 -9.14 1.42 18.73
CA ALA A 141 -9.70 2.04 19.92
C ALA A 141 -11.14 2.53 19.72
N LEU A 142 -11.44 3.06 18.52
CA LEU A 142 -12.81 3.43 18.16
C LEU A 142 -13.72 2.19 18.07
N ALA A 143 -13.23 1.10 17.49
CA ALA A 143 -13.98 -0.15 17.39
C ALA A 143 -14.25 -0.77 18.76
N ASP A 144 -13.27 -0.76 19.65
CA ASP A 144 -13.43 -1.27 21.02
C ASP A 144 -14.40 -0.43 21.85
N THR A 145 -14.42 0.90 21.62
CA THR A 145 -15.30 1.82 22.35
C THR A 145 -16.76 1.76 21.86
N TRP A 146 -16.95 1.62 20.56
CA TRP A 146 -18.27 1.57 19.91
C TRP A 146 -18.33 0.41 18.91
N PRO A 147 -18.37 -0.87 19.39
CA PRO A 147 -18.26 -2.03 18.51
C PRO A 147 -19.38 -2.11 17.48
N ASP A 148 -20.60 -1.76 17.85
CA ASP A 148 -21.80 -1.90 17.04
C ASP A 148 -22.30 -0.56 16.45
N ASP A 149 -21.56 0.56 16.67
CA ASP A 149 -21.97 1.88 16.22
C ASP A 149 -20.96 2.50 15.26
N LEU A 150 -21.01 2.06 14.00
CA LEU A 150 -20.15 2.57 12.94
C LEU A 150 -20.35 4.08 12.70
N GLU A 151 -21.58 4.58 12.79
CA GLU A 151 -21.86 5.99 12.55
C GLU A 151 -21.27 6.87 13.65
N ARG A 152 -21.28 6.41 14.89
CA ARG A 152 -20.59 7.10 15.98
C ARG A 152 -19.08 7.16 15.76
N ARG A 153 -18.46 6.06 15.30
CA ARG A 153 -17.03 6.03 14.95
C ARG A 153 -16.70 7.02 13.83
N LYS A 154 -17.53 7.05 12.77
CA LYS A 154 -17.38 8.03 11.68
C LYS A 154 -17.58 9.47 12.15
N ALA A 155 -18.54 9.74 13.03
CA ALA A 155 -18.79 11.07 13.58
C ALA A 155 -17.58 11.58 14.35
N VAL A 156 -16.95 10.75 15.20
CA VAL A 156 -15.74 11.14 15.93
C VAL A 156 -14.60 11.52 14.97
N LEU A 157 -14.43 10.79 13.88
CA LEU A 157 -13.41 11.10 12.86
C LEU A 157 -13.69 12.43 12.14
N ARG A 158 -14.97 12.73 11.84
CA ARG A 158 -15.35 13.97 11.15
C ARG A 158 -15.33 15.21 12.05
N ASP A 159 -15.76 15.04 13.29
CA ASP A 159 -16.03 16.16 14.20
C ASP A 159 -14.81 16.48 15.08
N THR A 160 -13.77 15.63 15.06
CA THR A 160 -12.53 15.92 15.78
C THR A 160 -11.73 16.98 15.02
N LEU A 161 -11.67 18.17 15.57
CA LEU A 161 -10.80 19.24 15.11
C LEU A 161 -9.37 18.95 15.59
N MET A 162 -8.42 18.92 14.65
CA MET A 162 -6.99 18.89 14.93
C MET A 162 -6.40 20.28 14.80
#